data_d7113b0203cbc755ed10ce7788b8fdbc
#
_entry.id   d7113b0203cbc755ed10ce7788b8fdbc
#
_cell.length_a   1.000
_cell.length_b   1.000
_cell.length_c   1.000
_cell.angle_alpha   90.00
_cell.angle_beta   90.00
_cell.angle_gamma   90.00
#
_symmetry.space_group_name_H-M   'P 1'
#
loop_
_entity.id
_entity.type
_entity.pdbx_description
1 polymer ?
#
loop_
_entity_poly.entity_id
_entity_poly.type
_entity_poly.pdbx_seq_one_letter_code
_entity_poly.pdbx_strand_id
1 'polypeptide(L)'
;MRSRLFSLLTLFALSWGSSAALAQDKGTLNPKPLPPLANPADPRLPAKEVFGRALTPVEAQARSIGLYSRGCLAGAKALPVDGASWQVVRLSRNRMWGNPAMISFLERFSRKAKAEGVWNGILVGDISQPRGGPMLTGHASHQVGLDADVWLTPMPDRTLSREERETMSAVDMVTEDGLSVDRARWTPAQAAIIKAAAEEPEVERIFVNAAIKKALCETAKGQPWMNKVRAYWGHNYHFHIRIKCPAGDAGCEPQEPVPPGDGCDKSLAWWFTDEALHPRPGKPKPPLPVSALPPECRSVVLER
;
A
#
# COMPACT_ATOMS: atom_id res chain seq x y z
N MET A 1 69.20 16.91 22.16
CA MET A 1 68.35 16.58 21.01
C MET A 1 67.29 15.59 21.45
N ARG A 2 66.05 16.01 21.66
CA ARG A 2 64.93 15.14 22.04
C ARG A 2 63.87 15.24 20.94
N SER A 3 63.74 14.19 20.14
CA SER A 3 62.75 14.02 19.09
C SER A 3 61.38 13.74 19.71
N ARG A 4 60.35 14.53 19.39
CA ARG A 4 58.93 14.25 19.74
C ARG A 4 58.24 13.64 18.52
N LEU A 5 57.87 12.38 18.63
CA LEU A 5 56.91 11.73 17.69
C LEU A 5 55.50 12.24 17.97
N PHE A 6 54.88 12.85 16.94
CA PHE A 6 53.45 13.10 16.95
C PHE A 6 52.73 11.92 16.30
N SER A 7 51.91 11.21 17.10
CA SER A 7 50.98 10.19 16.60
C SER A 7 49.72 10.90 16.11
N LEU A 8 49.47 10.83 14.81
CA LEU A 8 48.16 11.18 14.25
C LEU A 8 47.19 10.02 14.52
N LEU A 9 46.20 10.23 15.37
CA LEU A 9 44.99 9.39 15.45
C LEU A 9 44.03 9.79 14.33
N THR A 10 43.89 8.93 13.35
CA THR A 10 42.87 9.05 12.30
C THR A 10 41.57 8.50 12.87
N LEU A 11 40.63 9.37 13.20
CA LEU A 11 39.25 8.97 13.51
C LEU A 11 38.53 8.54 12.22
N PHE A 12 38.27 7.25 12.13
CA PHE A 12 37.32 6.72 11.15
C PHE A 12 35.88 7.01 11.65
N ALA A 13 35.22 7.99 11.06
CA ALA A 13 33.79 8.20 11.23
C ALA A 13 33.06 7.11 10.43
N LEU A 14 32.55 6.09 11.12
CA LEU A 14 31.56 5.18 10.54
C LEU A 14 30.27 5.94 10.30
N SER A 15 30.00 6.24 9.05
CA SER A 15 28.69 6.71 8.61
C SER A 15 27.70 5.56 8.69
N TRP A 16 26.87 5.58 9.70
CA TRP A 16 25.70 4.72 9.77
C TRP A 16 24.69 5.22 8.75
N GLY A 17 24.79 4.72 7.51
CA GLY A 17 23.81 4.93 6.48
C GLY A 17 22.47 4.33 6.92
N SER A 18 21.45 5.12 6.89
CA SER A 18 20.08 4.78 7.30
C SER A 18 19.51 3.66 6.42
N SER A 19 19.61 2.42 6.89
CA SER A 19 18.98 1.24 6.28
C SER A 19 17.45 1.16 6.53
N ALA A 20 16.80 2.26 6.88
CA ALA A 20 15.39 2.26 7.27
C ALA A 20 14.40 2.07 6.10
N ALA A 21 14.80 2.37 4.87
CA ALA A 21 13.91 2.27 3.71
C ALA A 21 13.72 0.83 3.20
N LEU A 22 14.70 -0.05 3.39
CA LEU A 22 14.66 -1.43 2.90
C LEU A 22 13.87 -2.39 3.81
N ALA A 23 13.58 -2.01 5.05
CA ALA A 23 12.88 -2.87 6.00
C ALA A 23 11.37 -3.01 5.75
N GLN A 24 10.77 -2.11 4.96
CA GLN A 24 9.33 -2.15 4.66
C GLN A 24 8.97 -3.11 3.53
N ASP A 25 9.90 -3.45 2.66
CA ASP A 25 9.66 -4.29 1.49
C ASP A 25 9.56 -5.78 1.84
N LYS A 26 10.21 -6.25 2.88
CA LYS A 26 10.27 -7.68 3.24
C LYS A 26 9.40 -8.02 4.44
N GLY A 27 8.94 -9.28 4.46
CA GLY A 27 8.32 -9.91 5.62
C GLY A 27 9.32 -10.72 6.44
N THR A 28 8.81 -11.59 7.29
CA THR A 28 9.63 -12.45 8.15
C THR A 28 9.01 -13.84 8.30
N LEU A 29 9.84 -14.87 8.36
CA LEU A 29 9.37 -16.24 8.64
C LEU A 29 8.98 -16.45 10.12
N ASN A 30 9.48 -15.57 10.99
CA ASN A 30 9.29 -15.64 12.44
C ASN A 30 8.72 -14.33 13.00
N PRO A 31 7.44 -14.01 12.70
CA PRO A 31 6.81 -12.82 13.25
C PRO A 31 6.72 -12.93 14.78
N LYS A 32 7.21 -11.91 15.48
CA LYS A 32 7.11 -11.85 16.94
C LYS A 32 5.88 -11.04 17.31
N PRO A 33 5.00 -11.56 18.18
CA PRO A 33 3.89 -10.77 18.71
C PRO A 33 4.41 -9.51 19.41
N LEU A 34 3.68 -8.43 19.23
CA LEU A 34 3.94 -7.20 19.96
C LEU A 34 3.58 -7.40 21.44
N PRO A 35 4.33 -6.80 22.38
CA PRO A 35 4.00 -6.87 23.79
C PRO A 35 2.61 -6.26 24.04
N PRO A 36 1.83 -6.78 25.01
CA PRO A 36 0.52 -6.26 25.33
C PRO A 36 0.61 -4.80 25.82
N LEU A 37 -0.42 -4.02 25.55
CA LEU A 37 -0.57 -2.67 26.09
C LEU A 37 -1.08 -2.77 27.54
N ALA A 38 -0.55 -1.92 28.42
CA ALA A 38 -0.97 -1.87 29.83
C ALA A 38 -2.47 -1.47 29.98
N ASN A 39 -2.93 -0.54 29.16
CA ASN A 39 -4.33 -0.13 29.10
C ASN A 39 -4.77 0.07 27.65
N PRO A 40 -5.17 -0.99 26.92
CA PRO A 40 -5.57 -0.87 25.52
C PRO A 40 -6.83 -0.03 25.29
N ALA A 41 -7.61 0.25 26.35
CA ALA A 41 -8.82 1.07 26.27
C ALA A 41 -8.57 2.58 26.43
N ASP A 42 -7.33 3.02 26.70
CA ASP A 42 -7.02 4.46 26.78
C ASP A 42 -7.17 5.11 25.38
N PRO A 43 -8.14 6.04 25.20
CA PRO A 43 -8.40 6.68 23.92
C PRO A 43 -7.27 7.60 23.44
N ARG A 44 -6.30 7.92 24.29
CA ARG A 44 -5.14 8.75 23.97
C ARG A 44 -4.00 7.95 23.35
N LEU A 45 -4.04 6.62 23.44
CA LEU A 45 -3.02 5.78 22.81
C LEU A 45 -2.95 6.03 21.29
N PRO A 46 -1.75 5.97 20.70
CA PRO A 46 -1.62 5.95 19.26
C PRO A 46 -2.46 4.84 18.64
N ALA A 47 -3.39 5.18 17.76
CA ALA A 47 -4.29 4.21 17.15
C ALA A 47 -3.53 3.07 16.47
N LYS A 48 -2.41 3.35 15.78
CA LYS A 48 -1.57 2.34 15.15
C LYS A 48 -1.04 1.28 16.13
N GLU A 49 -0.81 1.65 17.39
CA GLU A 49 -0.33 0.72 18.42
C GLU A 49 -1.43 -0.25 18.85
N VAL A 50 -2.68 0.20 18.88
CA VAL A 50 -3.82 -0.61 19.28
C VAL A 50 -4.26 -1.51 18.13
N PHE A 51 -4.48 -0.94 16.94
CA PHE A 51 -4.89 -1.68 15.74
C PHE A 51 -3.85 -2.69 15.26
N GLY A 52 -2.55 -2.34 15.33
CA GLY A 52 -1.45 -3.23 14.93
C GLY A 52 -1.29 -4.50 15.80
N ARG A 53 -2.02 -4.60 16.93
CA ARG A 53 -2.05 -5.78 17.79
C ARG A 53 -3.25 -6.68 17.56
N ALA A 54 -4.21 -6.24 16.74
CA ALA A 54 -5.36 -7.06 16.38
C ALA A 54 -4.93 -8.19 15.43
N LEU A 55 -5.04 -9.44 15.87
CA LEU A 55 -4.64 -10.62 15.09
C LEU A 55 -5.80 -11.20 14.27
N THR A 56 -7.03 -10.91 14.66
CA THR A 56 -8.27 -11.42 14.05
C THR A 56 -9.28 -10.29 13.85
N PRO A 57 -10.21 -10.41 12.87
CA PRO A 57 -11.32 -9.48 12.74
C PRO A 57 -12.28 -9.58 13.93
N VAL A 58 -13.16 -8.60 14.07
CA VAL A 58 -14.33 -8.74 14.93
C VAL A 58 -15.40 -9.53 14.18
N GLU A 59 -16.18 -10.35 14.90
CA GLU A 59 -17.35 -11.05 14.37
C GLU A 59 -18.54 -10.10 14.31
N ALA A 60 -18.68 -9.40 13.19
CA ALA A 60 -19.74 -8.43 12.94
C ALA A 60 -20.13 -8.41 11.46
N GLN A 61 -21.24 -7.76 11.15
CA GLN A 61 -21.55 -7.39 9.77
C GLN A 61 -20.40 -6.51 9.22
N ALA A 62 -19.98 -6.80 7.99
CA ALA A 62 -18.90 -6.06 7.35
C ALA A 62 -19.28 -4.60 7.14
N ARG A 63 -18.45 -3.69 7.63
CA ARG A 63 -18.59 -2.23 7.48
C ARG A 63 -17.23 -1.56 7.42
N SER A 64 -17.06 -0.72 6.43
CA SER A 64 -15.99 0.26 6.37
C SER A 64 -16.43 1.50 7.15
N ILE A 65 -15.64 2.00 8.09
CA ILE A 65 -16.02 3.08 9.01
C ILE A 65 -15.03 4.22 8.87
N GLY A 66 -15.51 5.38 8.45
CA GLY A 66 -14.72 6.59 8.22
C GLY A 66 -14.02 6.62 6.86
N LEU A 67 -13.01 7.47 6.74
CA LEU A 67 -12.20 7.67 5.53
C LEU A 67 -11.10 6.61 5.38
N TYR A 68 -10.65 6.37 4.16
CA TYR A 68 -9.55 5.46 3.80
C TYR A 68 -8.27 5.65 4.62
N SER A 69 -8.00 6.88 5.08
CA SER A 69 -6.82 7.26 5.88
C SER A 69 -7.15 7.63 7.34
N ARG A 70 -8.42 7.48 7.74
CA ARG A 70 -8.88 7.81 9.09
C ARG A 70 -10.15 7.03 9.41
N GLY A 71 -9.99 5.74 9.63
CA GLY A 71 -11.13 4.85 9.82
C GLY A 71 -10.71 3.50 10.38
N CYS A 72 -11.63 2.54 10.29
CA CYS A 72 -11.44 1.16 10.70
C CYS A 72 -12.37 0.23 9.91
N LEU A 73 -12.26 -1.08 10.13
CA LEU A 73 -12.99 -2.12 9.43
C LEU A 73 -13.61 -3.10 10.43
N ALA A 74 -14.92 -3.21 10.46
CA ALA A 74 -15.62 -4.28 11.15
C ALA A 74 -15.92 -5.43 10.18
N GLY A 75 -16.00 -6.67 10.68
CA GLY A 75 -16.39 -7.85 9.89
C GLY A 75 -15.52 -8.11 8.67
N ALA A 76 -14.22 -7.88 8.77
CA ALA A 76 -13.28 -8.09 7.67
C ALA A 76 -13.26 -9.53 7.17
N LYS A 77 -13.07 -9.73 5.86
CA LYS A 77 -12.75 -11.02 5.25
C LYS A 77 -11.28 -11.07 4.83
N ALA A 78 -10.66 -12.24 5.02
CA ALA A 78 -9.34 -12.50 4.45
C ALA A 78 -9.47 -12.84 2.96
N LEU A 79 -8.59 -12.29 2.13
CA LEU A 79 -8.34 -12.85 0.81
C LEU A 79 -7.64 -14.20 1.02
N PRO A 80 -8.12 -15.31 0.45
CA PRO A 80 -7.41 -16.58 0.50
C PRO A 80 -5.97 -16.41 0.00
N VAL A 81 -5.04 -17.08 0.69
CA VAL A 81 -3.60 -16.94 0.39
C VAL A 81 -3.30 -17.27 -1.07
N ASP A 82 -3.99 -18.29 -1.59
CA ASP A 82 -3.88 -18.75 -2.97
C ASP A 82 -5.24 -18.79 -3.66
N GLY A 83 -5.24 -18.40 -4.91
CA GLY A 83 -6.34 -18.54 -5.84
C GLY A 83 -5.84 -18.94 -7.22
N ALA A 84 -6.77 -19.26 -8.14
CA ALA A 84 -6.44 -19.67 -9.51
C ALA A 84 -5.74 -18.56 -10.33
N SER A 85 -5.80 -17.32 -9.87
CA SER A 85 -5.26 -16.12 -10.56
C SER A 85 -4.70 -15.07 -9.59
N TRP A 86 -4.46 -15.42 -8.34
CA TRP A 86 -3.76 -14.54 -7.40
C TRP A 86 -2.99 -15.34 -6.36
N GLN A 87 -1.96 -14.71 -5.79
CA GLN A 87 -1.28 -15.17 -4.59
C GLN A 87 -1.00 -13.97 -3.69
N VAL A 88 -1.20 -14.14 -2.39
CA VAL A 88 -0.89 -13.11 -1.39
C VAL A 88 0.58 -13.21 -1.00
N VAL A 89 1.26 -12.07 -0.88
CA VAL A 89 2.65 -11.97 -0.41
C VAL A 89 2.72 -11.26 0.95
N ARG A 90 3.84 -11.37 1.66
CA ARG A 90 4.05 -10.74 2.98
C ARG A 90 3.06 -11.19 4.05
N LEU A 91 2.79 -12.49 4.12
CA LEU A 91 1.81 -13.08 5.04
C LEU A 91 2.06 -12.71 6.50
N SER A 92 3.35 -12.56 6.88
CA SER A 92 3.76 -12.19 8.25
C SER A 92 3.23 -10.83 8.70
N ARG A 93 2.83 -9.97 7.76
CA ARG A 93 2.25 -8.65 8.07
C ARG A 93 0.79 -8.75 8.52
N ASN A 94 0.12 -9.88 8.26
CA ASN A 94 -1.31 -10.09 8.52
C ASN A 94 -2.20 -8.97 7.93
N ARG A 95 -1.96 -8.61 6.66
CA ARG A 95 -2.61 -7.47 5.98
C ARG A 95 -3.42 -7.88 4.75
N MET A 96 -3.87 -9.12 4.71
CA MET A 96 -4.71 -9.68 3.63
C MET A 96 -6.21 -9.51 3.88
N TRP A 97 -6.61 -8.65 4.81
CA TRP A 97 -7.98 -8.46 5.23
C TRP A 97 -8.63 -7.29 4.51
N GLY A 98 -9.89 -7.43 4.13
CA GLY A 98 -10.62 -6.36 3.43
C GLY A 98 -12.11 -6.40 3.71
N ASN A 99 -12.80 -5.34 3.29
CA ASN A 99 -14.25 -5.39 3.13
C ASN A 99 -14.58 -6.48 2.10
N PRO A 100 -15.65 -7.28 2.28
CA PRO A 100 -16.06 -8.30 1.31
C PRO A 100 -16.16 -7.79 -0.13
N ALA A 101 -16.49 -6.52 -0.33
CA ALA A 101 -16.51 -5.91 -1.66
C ALA A 101 -15.12 -5.87 -2.30
N MET A 102 -14.07 -5.51 -1.53
CA MET A 102 -12.68 -5.51 -2.00
C MET A 102 -12.19 -6.94 -2.28
N ILE A 103 -12.50 -7.90 -1.41
CA ILE A 103 -12.11 -9.31 -1.62
C ILE A 103 -12.74 -9.85 -2.91
N SER A 104 -14.05 -9.66 -3.08
CA SER A 104 -14.77 -10.08 -4.29
C SER A 104 -14.25 -9.35 -5.54
N PHE A 105 -13.90 -8.07 -5.43
CA PHE A 105 -13.28 -7.31 -6.51
C PHE A 105 -11.94 -7.93 -6.94
N LEU A 106 -11.02 -8.17 -6.01
CA LEU A 106 -9.70 -8.75 -6.32
C LEU A 106 -9.80 -10.11 -6.98
N GLU A 107 -10.72 -10.95 -6.50
CA GLU A 107 -10.98 -12.26 -7.10
C GLU A 107 -11.52 -12.16 -8.53
N ARG A 108 -12.45 -11.26 -8.82
CA ARG A 108 -12.99 -11.05 -10.18
C ARG A 108 -11.96 -10.41 -11.09
N PHE A 109 -11.30 -9.35 -10.64
CA PHE A 109 -10.28 -8.62 -11.39
C PHE A 109 -9.14 -9.55 -11.83
N SER A 110 -8.60 -10.35 -10.91
CA SER A 110 -7.51 -11.28 -11.22
C SER A 110 -7.91 -12.36 -12.25
N ARG A 111 -9.14 -12.91 -12.13
CA ARG A 111 -9.68 -13.87 -13.11
C ARG A 111 -9.87 -13.23 -14.48
N LYS A 112 -10.40 -12.02 -14.54
CA LYS A 112 -10.59 -11.26 -15.78
C LYS A 112 -9.26 -10.98 -16.46
N ALA A 113 -8.27 -10.45 -15.74
CA ALA A 113 -6.93 -10.19 -16.25
C ALA A 113 -6.27 -11.43 -16.83
N LYS A 114 -6.46 -12.60 -16.18
CA LYS A 114 -5.98 -13.89 -16.70
C LYS A 114 -6.74 -14.33 -17.95
N ALA A 115 -8.05 -14.22 -17.96
CA ALA A 115 -8.88 -14.61 -19.10
C ALA A 115 -8.61 -13.76 -20.35
N GLU A 116 -8.30 -12.48 -20.17
CA GLU A 116 -7.93 -11.54 -21.24
C GLU A 116 -6.45 -11.65 -21.66
N GLY A 117 -5.68 -12.57 -21.07
CA GLY A 117 -4.28 -12.79 -21.40
C GLY A 117 -3.35 -11.67 -20.98
N VAL A 118 -3.78 -10.79 -20.06
CA VAL A 118 -2.95 -9.69 -19.57
C VAL A 118 -1.81 -10.24 -18.71
N TRP A 119 -2.17 -11.06 -17.71
CA TRP A 119 -1.23 -11.76 -16.81
C TRP A 119 -1.82 -13.12 -16.40
N ASN A 120 -0.97 -14.08 -16.04
CA ASN A 120 -1.42 -15.37 -15.47
C ASN A 120 -2.13 -15.22 -14.12
N GLY A 121 -1.89 -14.11 -13.44
CA GLY A 121 -2.47 -13.74 -12.17
C GLY A 121 -1.70 -12.59 -11.52
N ILE A 122 -2.19 -12.15 -10.38
CA ILE A 122 -1.64 -11.01 -9.64
C ILE A 122 -0.99 -11.44 -8.32
N LEU A 123 0.02 -10.70 -7.89
CA LEU A 123 0.57 -10.77 -6.53
C LEU A 123 -0.06 -9.64 -5.72
N VAL A 124 -0.79 -10.03 -4.68
CA VAL A 124 -1.48 -9.08 -3.79
C VAL A 124 -0.62 -8.86 -2.55
N GLY A 125 -0.27 -7.61 -2.32
CA GLY A 125 0.43 -7.13 -1.12
C GLY A 125 -0.52 -6.81 0.03
N ASP A 126 -0.37 -5.60 0.58
CA ASP A 126 -1.20 -5.16 1.70
C ASP A 126 -2.61 -4.73 1.23
N ILE A 127 -3.65 -5.21 1.91
CA ILE A 127 -5.04 -4.73 1.79
C ILE A 127 -5.36 -3.91 3.03
N SER A 128 -5.55 -4.57 4.17
CA SER A 128 -5.80 -3.95 5.46
C SER A 128 -5.42 -4.91 6.59
N GLN A 129 -5.32 -4.39 7.81
CA GLN A 129 -5.24 -5.19 9.03
C GLN A 129 -6.60 -5.83 9.35
N PRO A 130 -6.68 -6.87 10.23
CA PRO A 130 -7.93 -7.57 10.54
C PRO A 130 -9.08 -6.68 11.00
N ARG A 131 -8.77 -5.56 11.64
CA ARG A 131 -9.75 -4.56 12.13
C ARG A 131 -9.59 -3.21 11.44
N GLY A 132 -8.83 -3.16 10.34
CA GLY A 132 -8.48 -1.89 9.70
C GLY A 132 -7.60 -1.01 10.58
N GLY A 133 -7.87 0.30 10.55
CA GLY A 133 -7.15 1.29 11.35
C GLY A 133 -5.73 1.57 10.87
N PRO A 134 -5.07 2.58 11.48
CA PRO A 134 -3.71 2.95 11.12
C PRO A 134 -2.72 1.81 11.36
N MET A 135 -1.83 1.60 10.41
CA MET A 135 -0.78 0.60 10.49
C MET A 135 0.45 1.10 11.26
N LEU A 136 1.18 0.19 11.91
CA LEU A 136 2.44 0.52 12.61
C LEU A 136 3.48 1.11 11.70
N THR A 137 3.56 0.58 10.48
CA THR A 137 4.52 0.96 9.44
C THR A 137 3.85 1.00 8.07
N GLY A 138 4.39 1.80 7.16
CA GLY A 138 3.93 1.89 5.78
C GLY A 138 2.78 2.88 5.62
N HIS A 139 1.72 2.42 5.07
CA HIS A 139 0.60 3.14 4.48
C HIS A 139 -0.05 4.24 5.32
N ALA A 140 -0.37 5.35 4.66
CA ALA A 140 -1.21 6.40 5.24
C ALA A 140 -2.72 6.08 5.14
N SER A 141 -3.11 5.17 4.25
CA SER A 141 -4.47 4.66 4.06
C SER A 141 -4.58 3.17 4.37
N HIS A 142 -5.38 2.39 3.67
CA HIS A 142 -5.66 0.98 3.96
C HIS A 142 -6.39 0.72 5.29
N GLN A 143 -7.09 1.75 5.81
CA GLN A 143 -7.67 1.65 7.15
C GLN A 143 -9.09 1.09 7.18
N VAL A 144 -9.79 1.13 6.04
CA VAL A 144 -11.21 0.74 5.94
C VAL A 144 -11.44 -0.49 5.07
N GLY A 145 -10.37 -1.17 4.62
CA GLY A 145 -10.44 -2.39 3.83
C GLY A 145 -10.93 -2.22 2.40
N LEU A 146 -10.79 -1.02 1.83
CA LEU A 146 -11.18 -0.68 0.46
C LEU A 146 -9.99 -0.25 -0.41
N ASP A 147 -8.78 -0.46 0.08
CA ASP A 147 -7.51 -0.25 -0.60
C ASP A 147 -6.79 -1.60 -0.78
N ALA A 148 -6.07 -1.78 -1.86
CA ALA A 148 -5.21 -2.95 -2.09
C ALA A 148 -4.00 -2.60 -2.93
N ASP A 149 -2.84 -3.11 -2.55
CA ASP A 149 -1.61 -3.02 -3.32
C ASP A 149 -1.44 -4.26 -4.19
N VAL A 150 -1.30 -4.07 -5.48
CA VAL A 150 -1.00 -5.12 -6.45
C VAL A 150 0.40 -4.88 -7.02
N TRP A 151 1.28 -5.86 -6.88
CA TRP A 151 2.63 -5.73 -7.40
C TRP A 151 2.65 -5.62 -8.92
N LEU A 152 3.57 -4.83 -9.45
CA LEU A 152 3.82 -4.71 -10.90
C LEU A 152 4.63 -5.88 -11.47
N THR A 153 4.72 -6.96 -10.72
CA THR A 153 5.30 -8.24 -11.10
C THR A 153 4.16 -9.26 -11.23
N PRO A 154 3.99 -9.92 -12.39
CA PRO A 154 2.95 -10.92 -12.57
C PRO A 154 3.16 -12.12 -11.64
N MET A 155 2.06 -12.77 -11.28
CA MET A 155 2.11 -14.03 -10.53
C MET A 155 2.83 -15.10 -11.36
N PRO A 156 3.78 -15.86 -10.79
CA PRO A 156 4.41 -16.98 -11.49
C PRO A 156 3.43 -18.14 -11.70
N ASP A 157 3.73 -19.02 -12.68
CA ASP A 157 2.93 -20.22 -12.99
C ASP A 157 3.09 -21.36 -11.97
N ARG A 158 3.47 -21.04 -10.77
CA ARG A 158 3.60 -21.96 -9.63
C ARG A 158 3.20 -21.30 -8.34
N THR A 159 2.85 -22.11 -7.36
CA THR A 159 2.63 -21.61 -6.01
C THR A 159 3.96 -21.19 -5.38
N LEU A 160 4.00 -19.98 -4.84
CA LEU A 160 5.14 -19.46 -4.08
C LEU A 160 5.23 -20.18 -2.73
N SER A 161 6.43 -20.54 -2.31
CA SER A 161 6.69 -21.02 -0.95
C SER A 161 6.44 -19.90 0.08
N ARG A 162 6.28 -20.27 1.35
CA ARG A 162 6.17 -19.30 2.44
C ARG A 162 7.38 -18.36 2.49
N GLU A 163 8.57 -18.89 2.31
CA GLU A 163 9.81 -18.10 2.31
C GLU A 163 9.83 -17.09 1.15
N GLU A 164 9.49 -17.50 -0.06
CA GLU A 164 9.44 -16.61 -1.22
C GLU A 164 8.45 -15.47 -1.00
N ARG A 165 7.27 -15.75 -0.43
CA ARG A 165 6.27 -14.72 -0.13
C ARG A 165 6.80 -13.66 0.84
N GLU A 166 7.70 -14.02 1.75
CA GLU A 166 8.28 -13.11 2.73
C GLU A 166 9.54 -12.39 2.21
N THR A 167 10.37 -13.07 1.43
CA THR A 167 11.73 -12.60 1.12
C THR A 167 11.91 -12.12 -0.30
N MET A 168 11.06 -12.52 -1.25
CA MET A 168 11.12 -12.07 -2.64
C MET A 168 11.06 -10.54 -2.71
N SER A 169 11.99 -9.91 -3.40
CA SER A 169 11.97 -8.46 -3.61
C SER A 169 10.93 -8.10 -4.66
N ALA A 170 10.15 -7.08 -4.40
CA ALA A 170 9.33 -6.46 -5.44
C ALA A 170 10.24 -5.79 -6.48
N VAL A 171 9.84 -5.84 -7.75
CA VAL A 171 10.63 -5.29 -8.85
C VAL A 171 10.29 -3.81 -9.04
N ASP A 172 11.27 -2.95 -8.82
CA ASP A 172 11.12 -1.52 -9.07
C ASP A 172 10.99 -1.25 -10.58
N MET A 173 9.95 -0.51 -10.97
CA MET A 173 9.65 -0.16 -12.37
C MET A 173 10.19 1.21 -12.76
N VAL A 174 10.83 1.93 -11.83
CA VAL A 174 11.26 3.31 -12.01
C VAL A 174 12.78 3.37 -11.95
N THR A 175 13.38 4.25 -12.75
CA THR A 175 14.81 4.54 -12.72
C THR A 175 15.21 5.16 -11.37
N GLU A 176 16.49 5.00 -10.99
CA GLU A 176 17.00 5.47 -9.69
C GLU A 176 16.81 6.98 -9.48
N ASP A 177 16.88 7.76 -10.56
CA ASP A 177 16.63 9.21 -10.53
C ASP A 177 15.14 9.60 -10.40
N GLY A 178 14.22 8.64 -10.46
CA GLY A 178 12.78 8.86 -10.37
C GLY A 178 12.14 9.54 -11.59
N LEU A 179 12.89 9.79 -12.66
CA LEU A 179 12.44 10.61 -13.79
C LEU A 179 11.72 9.83 -14.89
N SER A 180 11.92 8.51 -14.94
CA SER A 180 11.34 7.65 -15.98
C SER A 180 11.12 6.23 -15.47
N VAL A 181 10.39 5.44 -16.27
CA VAL A 181 10.33 4.00 -16.04
C VAL A 181 11.59 3.31 -16.56
N ASP A 182 12.02 2.26 -15.88
CA ASP A 182 13.09 1.38 -16.33
C ASP A 182 12.55 0.51 -17.50
N ARG A 183 12.97 0.79 -18.72
CA ARG A 183 12.50 0.11 -19.94
C ARG A 183 12.86 -1.37 -20.01
N ALA A 184 13.77 -1.85 -19.19
CA ALA A 184 14.06 -3.29 -19.08
C ALA A 184 13.02 -4.05 -18.24
N ARG A 185 12.29 -3.35 -17.40
CA ARG A 185 11.31 -3.90 -16.44
C ARG A 185 9.88 -3.49 -16.74
N TRP A 186 9.67 -2.23 -17.13
CA TRP A 186 8.38 -1.70 -17.53
C TRP A 186 8.08 -2.09 -18.99
N THR A 187 7.04 -2.89 -19.18
CA THR A 187 6.58 -3.35 -20.51
C THR A 187 5.11 -2.96 -20.75
N PRO A 188 4.58 -3.11 -21.94
CA PRO A 188 3.14 -2.92 -22.20
C PRO A 188 2.21 -3.73 -21.27
N ALA A 189 2.69 -4.85 -20.73
CA ALA A 189 1.90 -5.69 -19.81
C ALA A 189 1.61 -5.00 -18.48
N GLN A 190 2.56 -4.19 -17.94
CA GLN A 190 2.31 -3.39 -16.73
C GLN A 190 1.27 -2.28 -16.98
N ALA A 191 1.33 -1.64 -18.15
CA ALA A 191 0.31 -0.67 -18.53
C ALA A 191 -1.07 -1.32 -18.69
N ALA A 192 -1.13 -2.52 -19.29
CA ALA A 192 -2.36 -3.27 -19.52
C ALA A 192 -3.05 -3.67 -18.20
N ILE A 193 -2.31 -4.13 -17.19
CA ILE A 193 -2.91 -4.52 -15.91
C ILE A 193 -3.47 -3.31 -15.14
N ILE A 194 -2.78 -2.16 -15.19
CA ILE A 194 -3.28 -0.92 -14.59
C ILE A 194 -4.55 -0.46 -15.33
N LYS A 195 -4.56 -0.51 -16.65
CA LYS A 195 -5.75 -0.19 -17.46
C LYS A 195 -6.91 -1.11 -17.09
N ALA A 196 -6.70 -2.42 -17.07
CA ALA A 196 -7.74 -3.39 -16.72
C ALA A 196 -8.35 -3.12 -15.35
N ALA A 197 -7.52 -2.76 -14.36
CA ALA A 197 -8.02 -2.34 -13.04
C ALA A 197 -8.80 -1.01 -13.10
N ALA A 198 -8.29 -0.01 -13.84
CA ALA A 198 -8.94 1.31 -13.93
C ALA A 198 -10.29 1.26 -14.64
N GLU A 199 -10.50 0.33 -15.54
CA GLU A 199 -11.77 0.14 -16.26
C GLU A 199 -12.86 -0.54 -15.41
N GLU A 200 -12.51 -1.14 -14.27
CA GLU A 200 -13.49 -1.71 -13.36
C GLU A 200 -14.38 -0.60 -12.76
N PRO A 201 -15.71 -0.80 -12.72
CA PRO A 201 -16.65 0.24 -12.27
C PRO A 201 -16.54 0.56 -10.79
N GLU A 202 -16.13 -0.40 -9.95
CA GLU A 202 -15.91 -0.21 -8.51
C GLU A 202 -14.68 0.63 -8.23
N VAL A 203 -13.68 0.63 -9.11
CA VAL A 203 -12.45 1.39 -8.89
C VAL A 203 -12.72 2.89 -9.00
N GLU A 204 -12.41 3.58 -7.91
CA GLU A 204 -12.49 5.03 -7.83
C GLU A 204 -11.17 5.67 -8.24
N ARG A 205 -10.05 5.07 -7.83
CA ARG A 205 -8.73 5.66 -7.96
C ARG A 205 -7.63 4.59 -7.97
N ILE A 206 -6.58 4.85 -8.72
CA ILE A 206 -5.35 4.07 -8.71
C ILE A 206 -4.18 5.00 -8.48
N PHE A 207 -3.33 4.71 -7.48
CA PHE A 207 -2.10 5.45 -7.27
C PHE A 207 -0.92 4.68 -7.86
N VAL A 208 -0.08 5.43 -8.59
CA VAL A 208 1.15 4.94 -9.21
C VAL A 208 2.26 5.97 -9.01
N ASN A 209 3.52 5.56 -9.16
CA ASN A 209 4.63 6.51 -9.19
C ASN A 209 4.45 7.50 -10.36
N ALA A 210 4.94 8.72 -10.20
CA ALA A 210 4.84 9.77 -11.21
C ALA A 210 5.50 9.38 -12.55
N ALA A 211 6.63 8.67 -12.52
CA ALA A 211 7.29 8.16 -13.71
C ALA A 211 6.42 7.13 -14.45
N ILE A 212 5.70 6.28 -13.71
CA ILE A 212 4.71 5.34 -14.27
C ILE A 212 3.54 6.12 -14.90
N LYS A 213 3.01 7.12 -14.19
CA LYS A 213 1.95 7.98 -14.75
C LYS A 213 2.40 8.67 -16.04
N LYS A 214 3.63 9.18 -16.08
CA LYS A 214 4.23 9.78 -17.29
C LYS A 214 4.29 8.77 -18.45
N ALA A 215 4.78 7.55 -18.21
CA ALA A 215 4.83 6.52 -19.23
C ALA A 215 3.43 6.13 -19.75
N LEU A 216 2.41 6.09 -18.88
CA LEU A 216 1.02 5.88 -19.30
C LEU A 216 0.51 7.06 -20.13
N CYS A 217 0.88 8.29 -19.83
CA CYS A 217 0.52 9.47 -20.61
C CYS A 217 1.12 9.47 -22.03
N GLU A 218 2.27 8.85 -22.22
CA GLU A 218 2.91 8.71 -23.55
C GLU A 218 2.06 7.85 -24.49
N THR A 219 1.31 6.87 -23.97
CA THR A 219 0.61 5.87 -24.78
C THR A 219 -0.91 5.93 -24.67
N ALA A 220 -1.46 6.53 -23.60
CA ALA A 220 -2.89 6.49 -23.28
C ALA A 220 -3.49 7.86 -22.94
N LYS A 221 -2.82 8.96 -23.31
CA LYS A 221 -3.34 10.32 -23.11
C LYS A 221 -4.74 10.46 -23.72
N GLY A 222 -5.67 11.08 -22.98
CA GLY A 222 -7.06 11.29 -23.41
C GLY A 222 -7.98 10.08 -23.21
N GLN A 223 -7.46 8.92 -22.81
CA GLN A 223 -8.31 7.76 -22.52
C GLN A 223 -9.11 7.97 -21.22
N PRO A 224 -10.42 7.64 -21.18
CA PRO A 224 -11.27 7.90 -20.02
C PRO A 224 -10.78 7.26 -18.72
N TRP A 225 -10.23 6.03 -18.77
CA TRP A 225 -9.73 5.32 -17.61
C TRP A 225 -8.53 6.02 -16.93
N MET A 226 -7.78 6.83 -17.68
CA MET A 226 -6.63 7.59 -17.17
C MET A 226 -7.01 8.61 -16.10
N ASN A 227 -8.28 9.07 -16.07
CA ASN A 227 -8.78 9.94 -15.01
C ASN A 227 -8.60 9.33 -13.61
N LYS A 228 -8.79 8.02 -13.48
CA LYS A 228 -8.67 7.33 -12.19
C LYS A 228 -7.20 7.13 -11.75
N VAL A 229 -6.24 7.16 -12.67
CA VAL A 229 -4.83 6.90 -12.37
C VAL A 229 -4.12 8.19 -11.95
N ARG A 230 -3.60 8.22 -10.72
CA ARG A 230 -3.03 9.41 -10.09
C ARG A 230 -1.59 9.17 -9.65
N ALA A 231 -0.73 10.16 -9.89
CA ALA A 231 0.64 10.15 -9.39
C ALA A 231 0.64 10.28 -7.87
N TYR A 232 1.48 9.48 -7.20
CA TYR A 232 1.70 9.58 -5.77
C TYR A 232 3.12 9.07 -5.42
N TRP A 233 3.69 9.56 -4.32
CA TRP A 233 5.01 9.12 -3.85
C TRP A 233 5.06 7.63 -3.57
N GLY A 234 6.22 7.01 -3.74
CA GLY A 234 6.36 5.57 -3.73
C GLY A 234 5.67 4.96 -4.95
N HIS A 235 4.99 3.82 -4.79
CA HIS A 235 4.23 3.14 -5.84
C HIS A 235 5.06 2.83 -7.11
N ASN A 236 6.33 2.57 -6.92
CA ASN A 236 7.28 2.28 -7.99
C ASN A 236 7.35 0.78 -8.35
N TYR A 237 6.93 -0.11 -7.46
CA TYR A 237 6.90 -1.56 -7.64
C TYR A 237 5.50 -2.18 -7.53
N HIS A 238 4.50 -1.39 -7.15
CA HIS A 238 3.09 -1.78 -7.08
C HIS A 238 2.21 -0.62 -7.52
N PHE A 239 0.99 -0.92 -7.89
CA PHE A 239 -0.07 0.08 -7.99
C PHE A 239 -1.08 -0.15 -6.89
N HIS A 240 -1.57 0.94 -6.31
CA HIS A 240 -2.52 0.93 -5.22
C HIS A 240 -3.92 1.16 -5.78
N ILE A 241 -4.79 0.19 -5.62
CA ILE A 241 -6.19 0.27 -6.03
C ILE A 241 -7.02 0.76 -4.85
N ARG A 242 -7.91 1.72 -5.12
CA ARG A 242 -8.96 2.14 -4.21
C ARG A 242 -10.31 1.92 -4.86
N ILE A 243 -11.19 1.18 -4.22
CA ILE A 243 -12.57 1.04 -4.66
C ILE A 243 -13.48 2.01 -3.89
N LYS A 244 -14.62 2.33 -4.48
CA LYS A 244 -15.66 3.17 -3.88
C LYS A 244 -16.21 2.56 -2.61
N CYS A 245 -16.80 3.39 -1.75
CA CYS A 245 -17.62 2.90 -0.66
C CYS A 245 -18.71 1.95 -1.21
N PRO A 246 -18.89 0.75 -0.61
CA PRO A 246 -19.95 -0.16 -1.03
C PRO A 246 -21.33 0.46 -0.84
N ALA A 247 -22.25 0.18 -1.77
CA ALA A 247 -23.63 0.63 -1.63
C ALA A 247 -24.25 0.09 -0.33
N GLY A 248 -24.87 0.96 0.44
CA GLY A 248 -25.49 0.61 1.73
C GLY A 248 -24.54 0.57 2.93
N ASP A 249 -23.23 0.77 2.74
CA ASP A 249 -22.27 0.91 3.84
C ASP A 249 -22.29 2.35 4.39
N ALA A 250 -23.23 2.63 5.27
CA ALA A 250 -23.48 3.99 5.81
C ALA A 250 -22.31 4.53 6.67
N GLY A 251 -21.40 3.68 7.12
CA GLY A 251 -20.23 4.10 7.89
C GLY A 251 -19.07 4.58 7.03
N CYS A 252 -19.07 4.23 5.75
CA CYS A 252 -18.00 4.57 4.82
C CYS A 252 -18.11 6.03 4.37
N GLU A 253 -17.05 6.79 4.53
CA GLU A 253 -16.95 8.16 4.05
C GLU A 253 -16.27 8.16 2.67
N PRO A 254 -16.97 8.57 1.58
CA PRO A 254 -16.37 8.64 0.26
C PRO A 254 -15.28 9.72 0.22
N GLN A 255 -14.26 9.47 -0.57
CA GLN A 255 -13.25 10.49 -0.85
C GLN A 255 -13.79 11.52 -1.83
N GLU A 256 -13.25 12.75 -1.77
CA GLU A 256 -13.52 13.76 -2.80
C GLU A 256 -13.30 13.21 -4.21
N PRO A 257 -14.17 13.52 -5.17
CA PRO A 257 -14.03 13.04 -6.54
C PRO A 257 -12.66 13.37 -7.13
N VAL A 258 -12.16 12.52 -8.02
CA VAL A 258 -10.94 12.83 -8.77
C VAL A 258 -11.16 14.08 -9.62
N PRO A 259 -10.20 15.02 -9.68
CA PRO A 259 -10.28 16.15 -10.57
C PRO A 259 -10.52 15.70 -12.03
N PRO A 260 -11.27 16.47 -12.84
CA PRO A 260 -11.50 16.13 -14.24
C PRO A 260 -10.20 16.04 -15.04
N GLY A 261 -10.26 15.37 -16.18
CA GLY A 261 -9.11 15.16 -17.07
C GLY A 261 -8.29 13.91 -16.75
N ASP A 262 -7.39 13.58 -17.62
CA ASP A 262 -6.56 12.37 -17.57
C ASP A 262 -5.33 12.50 -16.64
N GLY A 263 -5.08 13.69 -16.10
CA GLY A 263 -3.90 13.98 -15.27
C GLY A 263 -2.57 13.95 -16.03
N CYS A 264 -2.61 14.10 -17.36
CA CYS A 264 -1.42 14.21 -18.22
C CYS A 264 -1.09 15.68 -18.58
N ASP A 265 -1.40 16.58 -17.69
CA ASP A 265 -1.25 18.01 -17.85
C ASP A 265 -0.13 18.60 -16.95
N LYS A 266 -0.16 19.92 -16.75
CA LYS A 266 0.82 20.64 -15.93
C LYS A 266 0.92 20.12 -14.48
N SER A 267 -0.14 19.50 -13.94
CA SER A 267 -0.12 18.95 -12.58
C SER A 267 0.86 17.77 -12.46
N LEU A 268 1.06 17.02 -13.55
CA LEU A 268 2.05 15.95 -13.58
C LEU A 268 3.48 16.50 -13.58
N ALA A 269 3.72 17.65 -14.19
CA ALA A 269 5.08 18.24 -14.28
C ALA A 269 5.67 18.57 -12.90
N TRP A 270 4.84 18.96 -11.93
CA TRP A 270 5.28 19.24 -10.56
C TRP A 270 5.98 18.04 -9.91
N TRP A 271 5.53 16.83 -10.19
CA TRP A 271 6.09 15.60 -9.60
C TRP A 271 7.55 15.35 -9.98
N PHE A 272 8.07 16.05 -10.99
CA PHE A 272 9.46 15.97 -11.48
C PHE A 272 10.31 17.17 -11.08
N THR A 273 9.80 18.02 -10.19
CA THR A 273 10.60 19.08 -9.56
C THR A 273 11.48 18.50 -8.45
N ASP A 274 12.57 19.19 -8.12
CA ASP A 274 13.45 18.80 -7.01
C ASP A 274 12.69 18.67 -5.68
N GLU A 275 11.73 19.56 -5.42
CA GLU A 275 10.86 19.50 -4.24
C GLU A 275 10.05 18.20 -4.15
N ALA A 276 9.54 17.71 -5.28
CA ALA A 276 8.71 16.49 -5.31
C ALA A 276 9.56 15.22 -5.30
N LEU A 277 10.73 15.22 -5.97
CA LEU A 277 11.66 14.10 -6.02
C LEU A 277 12.43 13.93 -4.70
N HIS A 278 12.78 15.05 -4.05
CA HIS A 278 13.55 15.09 -2.81
C HIS A 278 12.80 15.85 -1.70
N PRO A 279 11.61 15.37 -1.29
CA PRO A 279 10.80 16.08 -0.31
C PRO A 279 11.55 16.22 1.01
N ARG A 280 11.64 17.45 1.50
CA ARG A 280 12.25 17.69 2.81
C ARG A 280 11.44 16.99 3.90
N PRO A 281 12.08 16.26 4.82
CA PRO A 281 11.37 15.68 5.93
C PRO A 281 10.60 16.75 6.71
N GLY A 282 9.28 16.61 6.76
CA GLY A 282 8.47 17.48 7.61
C GLY A 282 8.74 17.21 9.10
N LYS A 283 8.34 18.15 9.97
CA LYS A 283 8.36 17.87 11.41
C LYS A 283 7.53 16.62 11.70
N PRO A 284 8.05 15.67 12.51
CA PRO A 284 7.28 14.50 12.89
C PRO A 284 5.95 14.93 13.52
N LYS A 285 4.84 14.47 12.95
CA LYS A 285 3.52 14.68 13.55
C LYS A 285 3.31 13.64 14.64
N PRO A 286 2.70 14.02 15.78
CA PRO A 286 2.33 13.03 16.78
C PRO A 286 1.42 11.97 16.15
N PRO A 287 1.54 10.70 16.56
CA PRO A 287 0.68 9.64 16.07
C PRO A 287 -0.79 9.97 16.35
N LEU A 288 -1.68 9.62 15.41
CA LEU A 288 -3.12 9.80 15.57
C LEU A 288 -3.61 8.98 16.78
N PRO A 289 -4.24 9.58 17.79
CA PRO A 289 -4.81 8.84 18.92
C PRO A 289 -6.09 8.10 18.51
N VAL A 290 -6.47 7.05 19.26
CA VAL A 290 -7.73 6.32 19.02
C VAL A 290 -8.93 7.25 19.06
N SER A 291 -8.93 8.25 19.95
CA SER A 291 -10.01 9.26 20.06
C SER A 291 -10.19 10.15 18.83
N ALA A 292 -9.24 10.18 17.93
CA ALA A 292 -9.33 10.96 16.69
C ALA A 292 -9.94 10.16 15.51
N LEU A 293 -10.16 8.86 15.67
CA LEU A 293 -10.91 8.03 14.73
C LEU A 293 -12.42 8.18 14.96
N PRO A 294 -13.28 7.75 14.00
CA PRO A 294 -14.71 7.61 14.24
C PRO A 294 -14.99 6.85 15.56
N PRO A 295 -16.01 7.27 16.34
CA PRO A 295 -16.28 6.70 17.68
C PRO A 295 -16.45 5.17 17.65
N GLU A 296 -17.06 4.62 16.60
CA GLU A 296 -17.29 3.19 16.42
C GLU A 296 -15.99 2.39 16.31
N CYS A 297 -14.91 2.99 15.84
CA CYS A 297 -13.61 2.33 15.72
C CYS A 297 -13.04 1.90 17.08
N ARG A 298 -13.42 2.58 18.15
CA ARG A 298 -13.03 2.17 19.50
C ARG A 298 -13.66 0.83 19.88
N SER A 299 -14.93 0.63 19.58
CA SER A 299 -15.60 -0.66 19.80
C SER A 299 -14.97 -1.75 18.95
N VAL A 300 -14.76 -1.48 17.65
CA VAL A 300 -14.13 -2.42 16.72
C VAL A 300 -12.76 -2.92 17.22
N VAL A 301 -11.92 -2.04 17.75
CA VAL A 301 -10.56 -2.44 18.15
C VAL A 301 -10.52 -3.11 19.53
N LEU A 302 -11.48 -2.85 20.42
CA LEU A 302 -11.52 -3.39 21.77
C LEU A 302 -12.36 -4.66 21.93
N GLU A 303 -13.20 -4.99 20.95
CA GLU A 303 -14.01 -6.21 20.95
C GLU A 303 -13.10 -7.46 20.98
N ARG A 304 -13.49 -8.47 21.79
CA ARG A 304 -12.70 -9.71 22.02
C ARG A 304 -13.19 -10.85 21.15
#